data_26aa1ca433db29f0a241e2fc8b71684e
#
_entry.id   26aa1ca433db29f0a241e2fc8b71684e
#
_cell.length_a   1.000
_cell.length_b   1.000
_cell.length_c   1.000
_cell.angle_alpha   90.00
_cell.angle_beta   90.00
_cell.angle_gamma   90.00
#
_symmetry.space_group_name_H-M   'P 1'
#
loop_
_entity.id
_entity.type
_entity.pdbx_description
1 polymer ?
#
loop_
_entity_poly.entity_id
_entity_poly.type
_entity_poly.pdbx_seq_one_letter_code
_entity_poly.pdbx_strand_id
1 'polypeptide(L)'
;MTLTPVRPTRPMTQNGTLIEEFELGLDAPICLTWELTYACNLECAHCLSSSGRRDPRELTTEQCEAVIDELQRMQVFYVNIGGGEPTIRPDFWHLLQYAVDHQVGVKFSTNGVRLTPERAAFLASPACNGYVDVQISLDGATAEVNDYVRGPGSYDTALTALQNLQDAGFTDAKISVVCTRQNIGQLDEFQALADRFGATLRLTRLRPSGRGADVWDELHPLPEQQRELYDWLMAKGEGVLTGDSFFHLAAFGEALPGLNLCGAGRVVCLIDPIGDVYACPFAIHDEFLAGNLLADGGFQRVWQDSALFAELRAPQTGGACASCSFYDICRGGCMAAKFFTGLPLDGPDPECVQGYGEQALEKLNAAGGRQLPAASQDHSKAAPTRNQPVMLQLLTRRPDSPTSPSSPPVSACAESPLAGFDPSSPTNGCCS
;
A
#
# COMPACT_ATOMS: atom_id res chain seq x y z
N MET A 1 13.74 -20.45 29.13
CA MET A 1 13.92 -19.20 28.41
C MET A 1 13.05 -18.15 29.07
N THR A 2 13.64 -17.17 29.72
CA THR A 2 12.90 -16.06 30.35
C THR A 2 12.47 -15.11 29.26
N LEU A 3 11.18 -15.02 29.03
CA LEU A 3 10.58 -14.04 28.12
C LEU A 3 10.93 -12.64 28.65
N THR A 4 11.68 -11.87 27.85
CA THR A 4 11.87 -10.45 28.13
C THR A 4 10.51 -9.79 28.08
N PRO A 5 10.09 -9.03 29.10
CA PRO A 5 8.78 -8.39 29.09
C PRO A 5 8.76 -7.39 27.92
N VAL A 6 7.74 -7.53 27.06
CA VAL A 6 7.38 -6.53 26.07
C VAL A 6 7.25 -5.18 26.81
N ARG A 7 7.89 -4.12 26.28
CA ARG A 7 7.71 -2.76 26.79
C ARG A 7 6.21 -2.49 26.93
N PRO A 8 5.75 -1.89 28.04
CA PRO A 8 4.34 -1.56 28.16
C PRO A 8 3.96 -0.67 26.98
N THR A 9 2.88 -1.09 26.31
CA THR A 9 2.23 -0.30 25.27
C THR A 9 2.13 1.16 25.73
N ARG A 10 2.54 2.07 24.86
CA ARG A 10 2.42 3.52 25.11
C ARG A 10 0.99 3.79 25.57
N PRO A 11 0.77 4.43 26.74
CA PRO A 11 -0.59 4.69 27.19
C PRO A 11 -1.27 5.56 26.13
N MET A 12 -2.42 5.10 25.62
CA MET A 12 -3.27 5.92 24.76
C MET A 12 -3.47 7.27 25.45
N THR A 13 -3.22 8.35 24.74
CA THR A 13 -3.50 9.68 25.26
C THR A 13 -4.99 9.75 25.57
N GLN A 14 -5.36 10.02 26.81
CA GLN A 14 -6.75 9.94 27.29
C GLN A 14 -7.73 10.85 26.52
N ASN A 15 -7.27 11.67 25.56
CA ASN A 15 -8.03 12.62 24.78
C ASN A 15 -7.61 12.70 23.29
N GLY A 16 -6.73 11.82 22.79
CA GLY A 16 -6.31 11.80 21.39
C GLY A 16 -7.37 11.15 20.47
N THR A 17 -7.53 11.68 19.27
CA THR A 17 -8.31 11.00 18.24
C THR A 17 -7.51 9.83 17.66
N LEU A 18 -8.16 8.81 17.12
CA LEU A 18 -7.50 7.65 16.48
C LEU A 18 -6.53 8.10 15.36
N ILE A 19 -6.87 9.17 14.65
CA ILE A 19 -6.02 9.75 13.60
C ILE A 19 -4.71 10.31 14.19
N GLU A 20 -4.78 11.02 15.30
CA GLU A 20 -3.58 11.55 15.98
C GLU A 20 -2.65 10.42 16.44
N GLU A 21 -3.19 9.33 16.97
CA GLU A 21 -2.40 8.14 17.34
C GLU A 21 -1.70 7.54 16.10
N PHE A 22 -2.39 7.45 14.98
CA PHE A 22 -1.81 6.94 13.73
C PHE A 22 -0.75 7.87 13.14
N GLU A 23 -0.92 9.19 13.25
CA GLU A 23 0.08 10.16 12.83
C GLU A 23 1.40 10.05 13.62
N LEU A 24 1.32 9.67 14.88
CA LEU A 24 2.49 9.45 15.76
C LEU A 24 3.15 8.07 15.54
N GLY A 25 2.49 7.17 14.82
CA GLY A 25 2.92 5.78 14.61
C GLY A 25 2.59 4.85 15.76
N LEU A 26 2.47 3.58 15.45
CA LEU A 26 2.12 2.51 16.36
C LEU A 26 3.34 1.67 16.76
N ASP A 27 3.23 0.88 17.83
CA ASP A 27 4.27 -0.06 18.29
C ASP A 27 4.54 -1.17 17.27
N ALA A 28 3.53 -1.50 16.44
CA ALA A 28 3.62 -2.40 15.30
C ALA A 28 2.80 -1.84 14.13
N PRO A 29 3.12 -2.17 12.86
CA PRO A 29 2.30 -1.75 11.73
C PRO A 29 0.93 -2.42 11.77
N ILE A 30 -0.12 -1.70 11.35
CA ILE A 30 -1.44 -2.30 11.11
C ILE A 30 -1.38 -3.13 9.83
N CYS A 31 -0.67 -2.61 8.82
CA CYS A 31 -0.54 -3.23 7.53
C CYS A 31 0.94 -3.31 7.15
N LEU A 32 1.43 -4.54 7.13
CA LEU A 32 2.75 -4.87 6.62
C LEU A 32 2.57 -5.50 5.23
N THR A 33 3.17 -4.92 4.20
CA THR A 33 3.36 -5.60 2.93
C THR A 33 4.69 -6.36 2.96
N TRP A 34 4.67 -7.62 2.57
CA TRP A 34 5.87 -8.43 2.44
C TRP A 34 5.97 -9.02 1.03
N GLU A 35 6.92 -8.54 0.26
CA GLU A 35 7.25 -9.14 -1.01
C GLU A 35 8.13 -10.38 -0.78
N LEU A 36 7.60 -11.58 -1.03
CA LEU A 36 8.32 -12.83 -0.77
C LEU A 36 9.34 -13.17 -1.85
N THR A 37 9.16 -12.66 -3.06
CA THR A 37 10.05 -12.93 -4.19
C THR A 37 9.94 -11.83 -5.22
N TYR A 38 11.03 -11.56 -5.94
CA TYR A 38 10.99 -10.74 -7.15
C TYR A 38 10.60 -11.53 -8.39
N ALA A 39 10.62 -12.89 -8.32
CA ALA A 39 10.24 -13.71 -9.46
C ALA A 39 8.76 -13.50 -9.83
N CYS A 40 8.48 -13.30 -11.10
CA CYS A 40 7.14 -13.22 -11.65
C CYS A 40 7.10 -13.87 -13.02
N ASN A 41 5.97 -14.50 -13.34
CA ASN A 41 5.71 -15.05 -14.69
C ASN A 41 5.07 -14.01 -15.63
N LEU A 42 4.76 -12.81 -15.14
CA LEU A 42 4.21 -11.68 -15.90
C LEU A 42 5.14 -10.48 -15.85
N GLU A 43 4.98 -9.57 -16.82
CA GLU A 43 5.72 -8.30 -16.94
C GLU A 43 4.72 -7.12 -17.04
N CYS A 44 3.80 -7.03 -16.07
CA CYS A 44 2.76 -5.98 -16.07
C CYS A 44 3.36 -4.58 -16.24
N ALA A 45 2.74 -3.76 -17.09
CA ALA A 45 3.23 -2.43 -17.44
C ALA A 45 3.32 -1.49 -16.21
N HIS A 46 2.41 -1.61 -15.27
CA HIS A 46 2.31 -0.77 -14.06
C HIS A 46 2.93 -1.40 -12.80
N CYS A 47 3.74 -2.45 -12.93
CA CYS A 47 4.29 -3.16 -11.78
C CYS A 47 5.09 -2.23 -10.86
N LEU A 48 4.64 -2.12 -9.61
CA LEU A 48 5.23 -1.19 -8.63
C LEU A 48 6.63 -1.57 -8.17
N SER A 49 6.97 -2.87 -8.16
CA SER A 49 8.27 -3.40 -7.74
C SER A 49 9.17 -3.81 -8.91
N SER A 50 8.74 -3.57 -10.17
CA SER A 50 9.50 -3.97 -11.37
C SER A 50 9.92 -5.44 -11.35
N SER A 51 9.10 -6.30 -10.78
CA SER A 51 9.37 -7.74 -10.62
C SER A 51 9.53 -8.48 -11.95
N GLY A 52 10.25 -9.59 -11.92
CA GLY A 52 10.52 -10.44 -13.09
C GLY A 52 11.42 -11.62 -12.73
N ARG A 53 12.64 -11.40 -12.30
CA ARG A 53 13.60 -12.46 -11.97
C ARG A 53 13.83 -12.58 -10.47
N ARG A 54 14.04 -13.81 -10.01
CA ARG A 54 14.46 -14.10 -8.64
C ARG A 54 15.81 -13.48 -8.35
N ASP A 55 15.95 -12.80 -7.21
CA ASP A 55 17.24 -12.39 -6.68
C ASP A 55 17.85 -13.56 -5.86
N PRO A 56 19.12 -13.91 -6.08
CA PRO A 56 19.78 -14.99 -5.33
C PRO A 56 19.95 -14.67 -3.83
N ARG A 57 19.76 -13.43 -3.41
CA ARG A 57 19.81 -12.97 -2.01
C ARG A 57 18.46 -13.05 -1.29
N GLU A 58 17.39 -13.48 -1.96
CA GLU A 58 16.07 -13.63 -1.33
C GLU A 58 16.17 -14.44 -0.04
N LEU A 59 15.42 -14.03 0.98
CA LEU A 59 15.38 -14.70 2.27
C LEU A 59 15.12 -16.21 2.10
N THR A 60 15.83 -17.03 2.87
CA THR A 60 15.59 -18.48 2.91
C THR A 60 14.27 -18.80 3.60
N THR A 61 13.81 -20.05 3.51
CA THR A 61 12.60 -20.50 4.20
C THR A 61 12.72 -20.25 5.71
N GLU A 62 13.84 -20.61 6.32
CA GLU A 62 14.07 -20.44 7.76
C GLU A 62 14.11 -18.96 8.17
N GLN A 63 14.63 -18.09 7.32
CA GLN A 63 14.61 -16.65 7.57
C GLN A 63 13.19 -16.09 7.47
N CYS A 64 12.39 -16.59 6.52
CA CYS A 64 10.98 -16.21 6.41
C CYS A 64 10.18 -16.71 7.62
N GLU A 65 10.41 -17.92 8.11
CA GLU A 65 9.79 -18.45 9.33
C GLU A 65 10.16 -17.57 10.55
N ALA A 66 11.42 -17.17 10.67
CA ALA A 66 11.85 -16.28 11.74
C ALA A 66 11.17 -14.90 11.69
N VAL A 67 10.87 -14.38 10.48
CA VAL A 67 10.06 -13.15 10.32
C VAL A 67 8.64 -13.39 10.79
N ILE A 68 7.99 -14.51 10.43
CA ILE A 68 6.63 -14.85 10.88
C ILE A 68 6.58 -14.95 12.41
N ASP A 69 7.56 -15.59 13.05
CA ASP A 69 7.68 -15.66 14.52
C ASP A 69 7.78 -14.27 15.15
N GLU A 70 8.49 -13.36 14.51
CA GLU A 70 8.64 -11.99 14.99
C GLU A 70 7.33 -11.22 14.85
N LEU A 71 6.62 -11.36 13.73
CA LEU A 71 5.30 -10.76 13.51
C LEU A 71 4.27 -11.24 14.54
N GLN A 72 4.29 -12.54 14.87
CA GLN A 72 3.46 -13.10 15.93
C GLN A 72 3.77 -12.44 17.29
N ARG A 73 5.06 -12.33 17.65
CA ARG A 73 5.47 -11.70 18.92
C ARG A 73 5.08 -10.23 19.01
N MET A 74 5.15 -9.51 17.88
CA MET A 74 4.73 -8.11 17.77
C MET A 74 3.22 -7.94 17.72
N GLN A 75 2.46 -9.02 17.63
CA GLN A 75 1.00 -8.99 17.45
C GLN A 75 0.58 -8.18 16.21
N VAL A 76 1.33 -8.32 15.12
CA VAL A 76 0.94 -7.75 13.83
C VAL A 76 -0.36 -8.39 13.39
N PHE A 77 -1.36 -7.56 13.12
CA PHE A 77 -2.72 -8.02 12.89
C PHE A 77 -2.83 -8.94 11.66
N TYR A 78 -2.21 -8.53 10.57
CA TYR A 78 -2.06 -9.36 9.36
C TYR A 78 -0.87 -8.89 8.52
N VAL A 79 -0.36 -9.79 7.69
CA VAL A 79 0.64 -9.48 6.67
C VAL A 79 0.02 -9.58 5.27
N ASN A 80 0.29 -8.57 4.44
CA ASN A 80 -0.12 -8.57 3.04
C ASN A 80 1.04 -9.09 2.18
N ILE A 81 0.96 -10.34 1.74
CA ILE A 81 2.00 -10.98 0.94
C ILE A 81 1.81 -10.64 -0.54
N GLY A 82 2.89 -10.16 -1.15
CA GLY A 82 2.97 -9.83 -2.56
C GLY A 82 4.36 -10.09 -3.12
N GLY A 83 4.80 -9.20 -3.98
CA GLY A 83 6.09 -9.23 -4.66
C GLY A 83 5.92 -9.38 -6.15
N GLY A 84 6.70 -10.26 -6.76
CA GLY A 84 6.41 -10.76 -8.10
C GLY A 84 5.12 -11.56 -8.10
N GLU A 85 5.23 -12.86 -8.30
CA GLU A 85 4.10 -13.78 -8.07
C GLU A 85 4.45 -14.68 -6.88
N PRO A 86 3.89 -14.47 -5.70
CA PRO A 86 4.30 -15.21 -4.50
C PRO A 86 4.07 -16.72 -4.62
N THR A 87 3.02 -17.13 -5.34
CA THR A 87 2.65 -18.55 -5.46
C THR A 87 3.60 -19.38 -6.31
N ILE A 88 4.50 -18.76 -7.09
CA ILE A 88 5.56 -19.50 -7.82
C ILE A 88 6.80 -19.74 -6.97
N ARG A 89 6.94 -19.09 -5.82
CA ARG A 89 8.00 -19.38 -4.86
C ARG A 89 7.78 -20.80 -4.30
N PRO A 90 8.80 -21.69 -4.34
CA PRO A 90 8.61 -23.11 -4.04
C PRO A 90 8.05 -23.40 -2.65
N ASP A 91 8.45 -22.61 -1.65
CA ASP A 91 8.07 -22.75 -0.25
C ASP A 91 6.86 -21.87 0.17
N PHE A 92 6.21 -21.17 -0.78
CA PHE A 92 5.08 -20.27 -0.48
C PHE A 92 3.97 -20.96 0.34
N TRP A 93 3.54 -22.15 -0.08
CA TRP A 93 2.43 -22.86 0.58
C TRP A 93 2.83 -23.37 1.97
N HIS A 94 4.11 -23.70 2.17
CA HIS A 94 4.65 -24.02 3.49
C HIS A 94 4.64 -22.77 4.40
N LEU A 95 5.14 -21.63 3.92
CA LEU A 95 5.16 -20.38 4.68
C LEU A 95 3.75 -19.88 5.02
N LEU A 96 2.79 -20.05 4.11
CA LEU A 96 1.39 -19.74 4.37
C LEU A 96 0.84 -20.61 5.51
N GLN A 97 1.05 -21.94 5.47
CA GLN A 97 0.63 -22.83 6.54
C GLN A 97 1.33 -22.48 7.86
N TYR A 98 2.62 -22.20 7.82
CA TYR A 98 3.40 -21.80 8.99
C TYR A 98 2.83 -20.53 9.65
N ALA A 99 2.47 -19.51 8.86
CA ALA A 99 1.85 -18.30 9.36
C ALA A 99 0.48 -18.57 10.03
N VAL A 100 -0.36 -19.40 9.40
CA VAL A 100 -1.66 -19.81 9.95
C VAL A 100 -1.49 -20.57 11.26
N ASP A 101 -0.55 -21.53 11.34
CA ASP A 101 -0.27 -22.30 12.55
C ASP A 101 0.23 -21.42 13.71
N HIS A 102 0.88 -20.28 13.37
CA HIS A 102 1.35 -19.28 14.33
C HIS A 102 0.34 -18.13 14.54
N GLN A 103 -0.89 -18.27 14.04
CA GLN A 103 -1.96 -17.26 14.21
C GLN A 103 -1.64 -15.89 13.62
N VAL A 104 -0.81 -15.82 12.60
CA VAL A 104 -0.54 -14.63 11.80
C VAL A 104 -1.50 -14.63 10.61
N GLY A 105 -2.40 -13.65 10.55
CA GLY A 105 -3.31 -13.49 9.41
C GLY A 105 -2.53 -13.16 8.13
N VAL A 106 -2.90 -13.80 7.03
CA VAL A 106 -2.26 -13.59 5.71
C VAL A 106 -3.28 -13.13 4.70
N LYS A 107 -3.05 -11.99 4.12
CA LYS A 107 -3.67 -11.57 2.87
C LYS A 107 -2.62 -11.69 1.77
N PHE A 108 -2.91 -12.36 0.66
CA PHE A 108 -1.94 -12.40 -0.42
C PHE A 108 -2.56 -12.02 -1.76
N SER A 109 -1.74 -11.30 -2.57
CA SER A 109 -2.09 -10.89 -3.92
C SER A 109 -1.44 -11.84 -4.93
N THR A 110 -2.20 -12.31 -5.90
CA THR A 110 -1.73 -13.24 -6.92
C THR A 110 -2.36 -12.94 -8.28
N ASN A 111 -1.65 -13.27 -9.35
CA ASN A 111 -2.22 -13.28 -10.70
C ASN A 111 -3.03 -14.56 -11.02
N GLY A 112 -3.11 -15.49 -10.07
CA GLY A 112 -3.92 -16.69 -10.16
C GLY A 112 -3.25 -17.90 -10.81
N VAL A 113 -2.05 -17.77 -11.35
CA VAL A 113 -1.40 -18.82 -12.17
C VAL A 113 -1.21 -20.17 -11.45
N ARG A 114 -1.15 -20.19 -10.13
CA ARG A 114 -0.99 -21.40 -9.30
C ARG A 114 -2.20 -21.71 -8.42
N LEU A 115 -3.31 -21.03 -8.59
CA LEU A 115 -4.56 -21.32 -7.87
C LEU A 115 -5.32 -22.46 -8.55
N THR A 116 -4.79 -23.67 -8.45
CA THR A 116 -5.45 -24.92 -8.91
C THR A 116 -6.63 -25.27 -8.00
N PRO A 117 -7.55 -26.18 -8.44
CA PRO A 117 -8.64 -26.66 -7.58
C PRO A 117 -8.15 -27.20 -6.23
N GLU A 118 -7.02 -27.91 -6.19
CA GLU A 118 -6.45 -28.47 -4.95
C GLU A 118 -5.98 -27.34 -4.00
N ARG A 119 -5.40 -26.28 -4.55
CA ARG A 119 -4.96 -25.11 -3.77
C ARG A 119 -6.14 -24.30 -3.28
N ALA A 120 -7.18 -24.14 -4.09
CA ALA A 120 -8.42 -23.51 -3.67
C ALA A 120 -9.11 -24.29 -2.53
N ALA A 121 -9.16 -25.62 -2.62
CA ALA A 121 -9.69 -26.49 -1.57
C ALA A 121 -8.86 -26.39 -0.27
N PHE A 122 -7.53 -26.28 -0.36
CA PHE A 122 -6.67 -26.04 0.80
C PHE A 122 -7.01 -24.69 1.48
N LEU A 123 -7.15 -23.60 0.70
CA LEU A 123 -7.51 -22.28 1.22
C LEU A 123 -8.89 -22.24 1.86
N ALA A 124 -9.86 -22.99 1.32
CA ALA A 124 -11.21 -23.13 1.87
C ALA A 124 -11.28 -24.07 3.09
N SER A 125 -10.16 -24.69 3.49
CA SER A 125 -10.13 -25.60 4.64
C SER A 125 -10.37 -24.89 5.97
N PRO A 126 -10.91 -25.57 7.00
CA PRO A 126 -11.10 -24.97 8.32
C PRO A 126 -9.82 -24.41 8.96
N ALA A 127 -8.64 -24.92 8.57
CA ALA A 127 -7.35 -24.44 9.07
C ALA A 127 -7.05 -23.01 8.60
N CYS A 128 -7.42 -22.66 7.37
CA CYS A 128 -7.19 -21.34 6.78
C CYS A 128 -8.33 -20.34 7.07
N ASN A 129 -9.49 -20.83 7.51
CA ASN A 129 -10.68 -20.01 7.69
C ASN A 129 -10.45 -18.89 8.73
N GLY A 130 -10.69 -17.64 8.33
CA GLY A 130 -10.48 -16.45 9.17
C GLY A 130 -9.01 -15.99 9.27
N TYR A 131 -8.05 -16.75 8.70
CA TYR A 131 -6.63 -16.40 8.68
C TYR A 131 -6.12 -16.03 7.29
N VAL A 132 -6.82 -16.40 6.22
CA VAL A 132 -6.33 -16.20 4.86
C VAL A 132 -7.32 -15.46 4.00
N ASP A 133 -6.88 -14.36 3.41
CA ASP A 133 -7.55 -13.59 2.37
C ASP A 133 -6.81 -13.77 1.04
N VAL A 134 -7.52 -13.91 -0.06
CA VAL A 134 -6.93 -14.03 -1.41
C VAL A 134 -7.38 -12.87 -2.29
N GLN A 135 -6.41 -12.14 -2.85
CA GLN A 135 -6.66 -11.06 -3.79
C GLN A 135 -6.22 -11.48 -5.20
N ILE A 136 -7.17 -11.64 -6.11
CA ILE A 136 -6.90 -11.91 -7.51
C ILE A 136 -6.71 -10.58 -8.23
N SER A 137 -5.57 -10.43 -8.84
CA SER A 137 -5.22 -9.22 -9.58
C SER A 137 -5.88 -9.20 -10.96
N LEU A 138 -6.72 -8.19 -11.23
CA LEU A 138 -7.48 -8.05 -12.48
C LEU A 138 -7.64 -6.56 -12.81
N ASP A 139 -7.02 -6.08 -13.90
CA ASP A 139 -7.03 -4.65 -14.26
C ASP A 139 -7.89 -4.33 -15.50
N GLY A 140 -8.68 -5.27 -15.94
CA GLY A 140 -9.70 -5.08 -16.98
C GLY A 140 -10.89 -5.99 -16.74
N ALA A 141 -12.11 -5.48 -16.89
CA ALA A 141 -13.31 -6.31 -16.88
C ALA A 141 -13.49 -7.11 -18.18
N THR A 142 -12.62 -6.87 -19.16
CA THR A 142 -12.51 -7.61 -20.42
C THR A 142 -11.06 -8.04 -20.64
N ALA A 143 -10.88 -9.12 -21.44
CA ALA A 143 -9.54 -9.60 -21.80
C ALA A 143 -8.71 -8.52 -22.51
N GLU A 144 -9.33 -7.71 -23.36
CA GLU A 144 -8.66 -6.65 -24.12
C GLU A 144 -7.99 -5.64 -23.17
N VAL A 145 -8.71 -5.15 -22.18
CA VAL A 145 -8.20 -4.14 -21.23
C VAL A 145 -7.22 -4.75 -20.22
N ASN A 146 -7.54 -5.95 -19.70
CA ASN A 146 -6.68 -6.60 -18.73
C ASN A 146 -5.34 -7.01 -19.33
N ASP A 147 -5.37 -7.68 -20.48
CA ASP A 147 -4.18 -8.24 -21.11
C ASP A 147 -3.27 -7.18 -21.71
N TYR A 148 -3.81 -5.99 -22.04
CA TYR A 148 -3.01 -4.84 -22.41
C TYR A 148 -2.02 -4.44 -21.30
N VAL A 149 -2.45 -4.48 -20.04
CA VAL A 149 -1.63 -4.08 -18.89
C VAL A 149 -0.83 -5.25 -18.32
N ARG A 150 -1.44 -6.45 -18.25
CA ARG A 150 -0.85 -7.60 -17.54
C ARG A 150 -0.21 -8.63 -18.44
N GLY A 151 -0.51 -8.61 -19.73
CA GLY A 151 0.00 -9.55 -20.73
C GLY A 151 -1.05 -10.57 -21.17
N PRO A 152 -0.87 -11.14 -22.37
CA PRO A 152 -1.84 -12.03 -23.02
C PRO A 152 -2.23 -13.24 -22.17
N GLY A 153 -3.53 -13.53 -22.05
CA GLY A 153 -4.10 -14.68 -21.34
C GLY A 153 -4.16 -14.51 -19.81
N SER A 154 -3.74 -13.38 -19.30
CA SER A 154 -3.80 -13.08 -17.85
C SER A 154 -5.25 -12.92 -17.36
N TYR A 155 -6.15 -12.42 -18.20
CA TYR A 155 -7.58 -12.34 -17.89
C TYR A 155 -8.20 -13.71 -17.63
N ASP A 156 -8.04 -14.64 -18.57
CA ASP A 156 -8.60 -15.99 -18.44
C ASP A 156 -8.00 -16.75 -17.26
N THR A 157 -6.71 -16.53 -16.99
CA THR A 157 -6.03 -17.09 -15.80
C THR A 157 -6.66 -16.58 -14.51
N ALA A 158 -6.91 -15.28 -14.40
CA ALA A 158 -7.53 -14.67 -13.22
C ALA A 158 -8.99 -15.17 -13.03
N LEU A 159 -9.79 -15.26 -14.10
CA LEU A 159 -11.16 -15.79 -14.00
C LEU A 159 -11.18 -17.27 -13.62
N THR A 160 -10.23 -18.07 -14.13
CA THR A 160 -10.10 -19.49 -13.75
C THR A 160 -9.77 -19.63 -12.27
N ALA A 161 -8.88 -18.76 -11.75
CA ALA A 161 -8.53 -18.75 -10.33
C ALA A 161 -9.73 -18.39 -9.45
N LEU A 162 -10.51 -17.37 -9.83
CA LEU A 162 -11.75 -16.98 -9.14
C LEU A 162 -12.77 -18.12 -9.15
N GLN A 163 -12.94 -18.82 -10.28
CA GLN A 163 -13.84 -19.96 -10.39
C GLN A 163 -13.39 -21.10 -9.47
N ASN A 164 -12.10 -21.43 -9.43
CA ASN A 164 -11.58 -22.46 -8.54
C ASN A 164 -11.83 -22.14 -7.06
N LEU A 165 -11.67 -20.87 -6.65
CA LEU A 165 -11.96 -20.41 -5.29
C LEU A 165 -13.47 -20.55 -4.98
N GLN A 166 -14.34 -20.12 -5.89
CA GLN A 166 -15.80 -20.23 -5.76
C GLN A 166 -16.24 -21.69 -5.65
N ASP A 167 -15.74 -22.56 -6.54
CA ASP A 167 -16.07 -23.99 -6.56
C ASP A 167 -15.62 -24.71 -5.28
N ALA A 168 -14.54 -24.24 -4.66
CA ALA A 168 -14.05 -24.73 -3.37
C ALA A 168 -14.84 -24.17 -2.17
N GLY A 169 -15.73 -23.21 -2.37
CA GLY A 169 -16.48 -22.55 -1.30
C GLY A 169 -15.65 -21.55 -0.47
N PHE A 170 -14.58 -21.00 -1.04
CA PHE A 170 -13.77 -19.97 -0.38
C PHE A 170 -14.51 -18.62 -0.39
N THR A 171 -14.69 -17.99 0.79
CA THR A 171 -15.55 -16.81 0.96
C THR A 171 -14.80 -15.47 1.00
N ASP A 172 -13.50 -15.51 1.24
CA ASP A 172 -12.67 -14.30 1.45
C ASP A 172 -11.88 -13.89 0.20
N ALA A 173 -12.42 -14.21 -0.98
CA ALA A 173 -11.84 -13.82 -2.26
C ALA A 173 -12.08 -12.33 -2.55
N LYS A 174 -11.08 -11.68 -3.11
CA LYS A 174 -11.16 -10.29 -3.55
C LYS A 174 -10.69 -10.17 -5.00
N ILE A 175 -11.32 -9.29 -5.76
CA ILE A 175 -10.81 -8.82 -7.05
C ILE A 175 -10.08 -7.50 -6.77
N SER A 176 -8.77 -7.45 -7.03
CA SER A 176 -7.95 -6.25 -6.82
C SER A 176 -7.63 -5.59 -8.15
N VAL A 177 -8.05 -4.34 -8.30
CA VAL A 177 -7.93 -3.54 -9.52
C VAL A 177 -7.04 -2.34 -9.24
N VAL A 178 -6.07 -2.08 -10.11
CA VAL A 178 -5.38 -0.79 -10.18
C VAL A 178 -6.15 0.11 -11.13
N CYS A 179 -6.74 1.19 -10.62
CA CYS A 179 -7.50 2.14 -11.43
C CYS A 179 -6.59 2.90 -12.39
N THR A 180 -6.93 2.84 -13.67
CA THR A 180 -6.21 3.49 -14.76
C THR A 180 -7.18 4.22 -15.68
N ARG A 181 -6.64 5.11 -16.53
CA ARG A 181 -7.42 5.77 -17.58
C ARG A 181 -8.26 4.82 -18.45
N GLN A 182 -7.76 3.58 -18.61
CA GLN A 182 -8.38 2.61 -19.51
C GLN A 182 -9.51 1.81 -18.87
N ASN A 183 -9.56 1.71 -17.54
CA ASN A 183 -10.48 0.82 -16.85
C ASN A 183 -11.51 1.51 -15.95
N ILE A 184 -11.40 2.82 -15.69
CA ILE A 184 -12.40 3.54 -14.87
C ILE A 184 -13.80 3.43 -15.47
N GLY A 185 -13.94 3.47 -16.78
CA GLY A 185 -15.24 3.25 -17.43
C GLY A 185 -15.82 1.85 -17.29
N GLN A 186 -15.14 0.92 -16.59
CA GLN A 186 -15.56 -0.47 -16.37
C GLN A 186 -15.90 -0.78 -14.89
N LEU A 187 -16.15 0.22 -14.06
CA LEU A 187 -16.36 0.02 -12.61
C LEU A 187 -17.58 -0.86 -12.30
N ASP A 188 -18.68 -0.71 -13.02
CA ASP A 188 -19.87 -1.53 -12.84
C ASP A 188 -19.67 -2.96 -13.36
N GLU A 189 -18.91 -3.16 -14.42
CA GLU A 189 -18.51 -4.48 -14.90
C GLU A 189 -17.59 -5.20 -13.93
N PHE A 190 -16.66 -4.51 -13.26
CA PHE A 190 -15.86 -5.08 -12.17
C PHE A 190 -16.74 -5.49 -11.00
N GLN A 191 -17.73 -4.68 -10.64
CA GLN A 191 -18.69 -5.04 -9.60
C GLN A 191 -19.48 -6.29 -9.99
N ALA A 192 -19.95 -6.36 -11.23
CA ALA A 192 -20.66 -7.52 -11.72
C ALA A 192 -19.80 -8.80 -11.72
N LEU A 193 -18.49 -8.69 -12.01
CA LEU A 193 -17.56 -9.82 -11.87
C LEU A 193 -17.39 -10.21 -10.39
N ALA A 194 -17.23 -9.25 -9.48
CA ALA A 194 -17.13 -9.52 -8.06
C ALA A 194 -18.38 -10.24 -7.54
N ASP A 195 -19.57 -9.75 -7.88
CA ASP A 195 -20.84 -10.36 -7.52
C ASP A 195 -20.97 -11.79 -8.07
N ARG A 196 -20.56 -12.00 -9.35
CA ARG A 196 -20.59 -13.31 -10.00
C ARG A 196 -19.78 -14.36 -9.25
N PHE A 197 -18.61 -13.99 -8.77
CA PHE A 197 -17.68 -14.91 -8.08
C PHE A 197 -17.84 -14.90 -6.55
N GLY A 198 -18.78 -14.13 -6.00
CA GLY A 198 -18.93 -13.95 -4.56
C GLY A 198 -17.70 -13.32 -3.91
N ALA A 199 -16.98 -12.49 -4.67
CA ALA A 199 -15.77 -11.81 -4.23
C ALA A 199 -16.07 -10.37 -3.81
N THR A 200 -15.19 -9.77 -3.00
CA THR A 200 -15.25 -8.34 -2.70
C THR A 200 -14.39 -7.57 -3.71
N LEU A 201 -14.91 -6.48 -4.26
CA LEU A 201 -14.15 -5.61 -5.13
C LEU A 201 -13.23 -4.71 -4.31
N ARG A 202 -11.95 -4.65 -4.71
CA ARG A 202 -10.95 -3.75 -4.13
C ARG A 202 -10.33 -2.90 -5.23
N LEU A 203 -10.43 -1.59 -5.09
CA LEU A 203 -9.85 -0.63 -6.01
C LEU A 203 -8.60 0.01 -5.39
N THR A 204 -7.56 0.16 -6.18
CA THR A 204 -6.33 0.85 -5.78
C THR A 204 -5.92 1.87 -6.84
N ARG A 205 -5.19 2.87 -6.40
CA ARG A 205 -4.69 3.93 -7.27
C ARG A 205 -3.41 3.48 -7.98
N LEU A 206 -3.28 3.76 -9.27
CA LEU A 206 -1.99 3.70 -9.97
C LEU A 206 -1.01 4.68 -9.32
N ARG A 207 0.24 4.25 -9.15
CA ARG A 207 1.32 5.12 -8.64
C ARG A 207 2.52 5.07 -9.58
N PRO A 208 3.23 6.19 -9.71
CA PRO A 208 4.40 6.32 -10.59
C PRO A 208 5.64 5.66 -9.97
N SER A 209 5.55 4.41 -9.54
CA SER A 209 6.64 3.64 -8.94
C SER A 209 6.94 2.38 -9.74
N GLY A 210 8.18 1.91 -9.71
CA GLY A 210 8.62 0.79 -10.55
C GLY A 210 8.35 1.07 -12.04
N ARG A 211 7.92 0.03 -12.79
CA ARG A 211 7.51 0.21 -14.19
C ARG A 211 6.30 1.13 -14.35
N GLY A 212 5.49 1.30 -13.30
CA GLY A 212 4.40 2.26 -13.31
C GLY A 212 4.85 3.70 -13.57
N ALA A 213 6.11 4.05 -13.28
CA ALA A 213 6.67 5.35 -13.61
C ALA A 213 6.77 5.60 -15.12
N ASP A 214 7.09 4.55 -15.88
CA ASP A 214 7.28 4.65 -17.34
C ASP A 214 5.95 4.87 -18.08
N VAL A 215 4.84 4.41 -17.49
CA VAL A 215 3.50 4.48 -18.10
C VAL A 215 2.56 5.46 -17.38
N TRP A 216 3.08 6.19 -16.40
CA TRP A 216 2.27 7.11 -15.60
C TRP A 216 1.51 8.13 -16.43
N ASP A 217 2.20 8.85 -17.31
CA ASP A 217 1.59 9.91 -18.12
C ASP A 217 0.51 9.37 -19.09
N GLU A 218 0.58 8.08 -19.45
CA GLU A 218 -0.39 7.42 -20.31
C GLU A 218 -1.57 6.83 -19.55
N LEU A 219 -1.32 6.21 -18.38
CA LEU A 219 -2.31 5.38 -17.69
C LEU A 219 -2.96 6.03 -16.48
N HIS A 220 -2.43 7.12 -15.90
CA HIS A 220 -3.12 7.73 -14.75
C HIS A 220 -4.47 8.33 -15.18
N PRO A 221 -5.49 8.29 -14.30
CA PRO A 221 -6.82 8.80 -14.61
C PRO A 221 -6.83 10.30 -14.92
N LEU A 222 -7.66 10.68 -15.89
CA LEU A 222 -7.93 12.08 -16.18
C LEU A 222 -8.75 12.73 -15.05
N PRO A 223 -8.73 14.08 -14.90
CA PRO A 223 -9.49 14.77 -13.84
C PRO A 223 -10.99 14.44 -13.83
N GLU A 224 -11.63 14.34 -15.00
CA GLU A 224 -13.02 13.92 -15.13
C GLU A 224 -13.25 12.48 -14.69
N GLN A 225 -12.31 11.57 -14.97
CA GLN A 225 -12.38 10.18 -14.54
C GLN A 225 -12.14 10.03 -13.03
N GLN A 226 -11.32 10.88 -12.43
CA GLN A 226 -11.17 10.93 -10.97
C GLN A 226 -12.49 11.34 -10.30
N ARG A 227 -13.24 12.27 -10.92
CA ARG A 227 -14.57 12.68 -10.43
C ARG A 227 -15.57 11.53 -10.57
N GLU A 228 -15.59 10.84 -11.72
CA GLU A 228 -16.42 9.66 -11.94
C GLU A 228 -16.14 8.57 -10.90
N LEU A 229 -14.86 8.25 -10.67
CA LEU A 229 -14.42 7.29 -9.66
C LEU A 229 -14.87 7.68 -8.25
N TYR A 230 -14.71 8.96 -7.89
CA TYR A 230 -15.13 9.46 -6.58
C TYR A 230 -16.63 9.32 -6.38
N ASP A 231 -17.44 9.79 -7.34
CA ASP A 231 -18.89 9.74 -7.25
C ASP A 231 -19.40 8.29 -7.19
N TRP A 232 -18.75 7.37 -7.94
CA TRP A 232 -19.05 5.95 -7.91
C TRP A 232 -18.69 5.33 -6.55
N LEU A 233 -17.50 5.61 -6.00
CA LEU A 233 -17.09 5.12 -4.68
C LEU A 233 -17.99 5.63 -3.57
N MET A 234 -18.39 6.89 -3.61
CA MET A 234 -19.34 7.46 -2.64
C MET A 234 -20.69 6.75 -2.70
N ALA A 235 -21.17 6.39 -3.89
CA ALA A 235 -22.43 5.66 -4.06
C ALA A 235 -22.34 4.21 -3.56
N LYS A 236 -21.17 3.54 -3.66
CA LYS A 236 -20.97 2.16 -3.18
C LYS A 236 -20.65 2.09 -1.68
N GLY A 237 -20.14 3.15 -1.08
CA GLY A 237 -19.80 3.22 0.33
C GLY A 237 -18.84 2.11 0.77
N GLU A 238 -19.17 1.38 1.83
CA GLU A 238 -18.35 0.28 2.37
C GLU A 238 -18.41 -1.01 1.52
N GLY A 239 -19.22 -1.05 0.47
CA GLY A 239 -19.32 -2.21 -0.42
C GLY A 239 -18.09 -2.45 -1.29
N VAL A 240 -17.18 -1.46 -1.38
CA VAL A 240 -15.93 -1.54 -2.16
C VAL A 240 -14.75 -1.16 -1.28
N LEU A 241 -13.71 -1.98 -1.28
CA LEU A 241 -12.50 -1.70 -0.52
C LEU A 241 -11.60 -0.75 -1.32
N THR A 242 -11.16 0.34 -0.69
CA THR A 242 -10.25 1.30 -1.31
C THR A 242 -8.86 1.31 -0.67
N GLY A 243 -8.74 0.70 0.51
CA GLY A 243 -7.58 0.90 1.34
C GLY A 243 -7.39 2.38 1.67
N ASP A 244 -6.15 2.81 1.77
CA ASP A 244 -5.75 4.22 1.92
C ASP A 244 -5.29 4.85 0.59
N SER A 245 -5.82 4.37 -0.54
CA SER A 245 -5.29 4.72 -1.85
C SER A 245 -5.77 6.07 -2.38
N PHE A 246 -6.98 6.50 -2.02
CA PHE A 246 -7.68 7.58 -2.69
C PHE A 246 -7.93 8.81 -1.81
N PHE A 247 -7.17 9.03 -0.76
CA PHE A 247 -7.36 10.17 0.13
C PHE A 247 -7.26 11.55 -0.56
N HIS A 248 -6.58 11.65 -1.71
CA HIS A 248 -6.58 12.87 -2.53
C HIS A 248 -7.98 13.20 -3.11
N LEU A 249 -8.82 12.19 -3.36
CA LEU A 249 -10.19 12.36 -3.84
C LEU A 249 -11.11 12.98 -2.77
N ALA A 250 -10.75 12.86 -1.48
CA ALA A 250 -11.50 13.51 -0.41
C ALA A 250 -11.65 15.03 -0.60
N ALA A 251 -10.71 15.64 -1.33
CA ALA A 251 -10.79 17.06 -1.69
C ALA A 251 -11.87 17.40 -2.73
N PHE A 252 -12.69 16.45 -3.18
CA PHE A 252 -13.94 16.73 -3.89
C PHE A 252 -15.09 17.13 -2.95
N GLY A 253 -14.96 16.88 -1.64
CA GLY A 253 -15.98 17.30 -0.66
C GLY A 253 -15.95 16.47 0.62
N GLU A 254 -16.10 15.17 0.53
CA GLU A 254 -16.17 14.27 1.68
C GLU A 254 -15.09 13.20 1.62
N ALA A 255 -14.66 12.75 2.80
CA ALA A 255 -13.70 11.65 2.89
C ALA A 255 -14.36 10.33 2.48
N LEU A 256 -13.67 9.55 1.67
CA LEU A 256 -14.05 8.17 1.39
C LEU A 256 -13.91 7.31 2.67
N PRO A 257 -14.65 6.21 2.79
CA PRO A 257 -14.42 5.25 3.87
C PRO A 257 -12.97 4.80 3.93
N GLY A 258 -12.40 4.72 5.13
CA GLY A 258 -11.03 4.27 5.35
C GLY A 258 -10.10 5.31 5.97
N LEU A 259 -8.82 5.00 6.02
CA LEU A 259 -7.79 5.86 6.61
C LEU A 259 -7.34 6.90 5.58
N ASN A 260 -7.73 8.16 5.78
CA ASN A 260 -7.44 9.25 4.86
C ASN A 260 -6.14 9.99 5.23
N LEU A 261 -5.05 9.25 5.45
CA LEU A 261 -3.72 9.81 5.69
C LEU A 261 -2.63 8.90 5.13
N CYS A 262 -1.47 9.47 4.83
CA CYS A 262 -0.30 8.70 4.43
C CYS A 262 0.25 7.89 5.62
N GLY A 263 0.09 6.56 5.58
CA GLY A 263 0.51 5.65 6.64
C GLY A 263 2.00 5.28 6.65
N ALA A 264 2.78 5.77 5.67
CA ALA A 264 4.18 5.40 5.46
C ALA A 264 5.03 5.55 6.73
N GLY A 265 5.66 4.46 7.19
CA GLY A 265 6.48 4.42 8.42
C GLY A 265 5.70 4.62 9.73
N ARG A 266 4.39 4.89 9.68
CA ARG A 266 3.51 5.12 10.82
C ARG A 266 2.66 3.91 11.17
N VAL A 267 1.92 3.42 10.18
CA VAL A 267 1.01 2.28 10.29
C VAL A 267 1.24 1.26 9.17
N VAL A 268 2.07 1.62 8.19
CA VAL A 268 2.36 0.87 6.98
C VAL A 268 3.86 0.81 6.76
N CYS A 269 4.36 -0.32 6.27
CA CYS A 269 5.71 -0.48 5.72
C CYS A 269 5.75 -1.64 4.71
N LEU A 270 6.90 -1.83 4.08
CA LEU A 270 7.21 -2.96 3.20
C LEU A 270 8.44 -3.69 3.70
N ILE A 271 8.43 -5.03 3.65
CA ILE A 271 9.62 -5.87 3.64
C ILE A 271 9.79 -6.39 2.22
N ASP A 272 10.95 -6.23 1.63
CA ASP A 272 11.27 -6.76 0.31
C ASP A 272 11.85 -8.19 0.38
N PRO A 273 12.01 -8.90 -0.75
CA PRO A 273 12.49 -10.28 -0.76
C PRO A 273 13.90 -10.50 -0.18
N ILE A 274 14.73 -9.47 -0.10
CA ILE A 274 16.10 -9.56 0.47
C ILE A 274 16.19 -9.05 1.92
N GLY A 275 15.03 -8.73 2.51
CA GLY A 275 14.91 -8.29 3.89
C GLY A 275 15.14 -6.79 4.11
N ASP A 276 15.20 -5.98 3.07
CA ASP A 276 15.19 -4.53 3.20
C ASP A 276 13.78 -4.05 3.57
N VAL A 277 13.71 -3.07 4.48
CA VAL A 277 12.45 -2.51 5.00
C VAL A 277 12.29 -1.10 4.48
N TYR A 278 11.19 -0.84 3.80
CA TYR A 278 10.86 0.48 3.25
C TYR A 278 9.64 1.09 3.94
N ALA A 279 9.57 2.41 3.91
CA ALA A 279 8.50 3.16 4.57
C ALA A 279 7.09 2.83 4.04
N CYS A 280 6.97 2.42 2.76
CA CYS A 280 5.71 2.17 2.09
C CYS A 280 5.91 1.20 0.92
N PRO A 281 4.91 0.35 0.57
CA PRO A 281 4.97 -0.52 -0.60
C PRO A 281 5.22 0.20 -1.93
N PHE A 282 4.81 1.45 -2.02
CA PHE A 282 4.96 2.29 -3.22
C PHE A 282 6.21 3.17 -3.20
N ALA A 283 7.05 3.06 -2.17
CA ALA A 283 8.24 3.87 -1.98
C ALA A 283 9.49 2.98 -1.87
N ILE A 284 9.63 2.04 -2.81
CA ILE A 284 10.82 1.18 -2.91
C ILE A 284 11.94 1.99 -3.56
N HIS A 285 12.70 2.70 -2.74
CA HIS A 285 13.81 3.56 -3.15
C HIS A 285 14.73 3.81 -1.95
N ASP A 286 16.03 4.00 -2.18
CA ASP A 286 17.04 4.19 -1.13
C ASP A 286 16.68 5.31 -0.13
N GLU A 287 16.02 6.38 -0.62
CA GLU A 287 15.52 7.49 0.22
C GLU A 287 14.49 7.04 1.29
N PHE A 288 13.83 5.92 1.07
CA PHE A 288 12.80 5.38 1.96
C PHE A 288 13.19 4.05 2.61
N LEU A 289 14.47 3.69 2.52
CA LEU A 289 15.02 2.51 3.18
C LEU A 289 15.19 2.75 4.68
N ALA A 290 14.45 2.02 5.48
CA ALA A 290 14.46 2.14 6.94
C ALA A 290 15.53 1.26 7.62
N GLY A 291 15.92 0.17 6.98
CA GLY A 291 16.90 -0.79 7.48
C GLY A 291 16.77 -2.15 6.78
N ASN A 292 17.51 -3.16 7.27
CA ASN A 292 17.47 -4.52 6.75
C ASN A 292 17.32 -5.54 7.89
N LEU A 293 16.41 -6.49 7.76
CA LEU A 293 16.09 -7.48 8.81
C LEU A 293 17.30 -8.22 9.33
N LEU A 294 18.22 -8.63 8.43
CA LEU A 294 19.39 -9.43 8.78
C LEU A 294 20.52 -8.60 9.39
N ALA A 295 20.67 -7.35 8.93
CA ALA A 295 21.75 -6.48 9.36
C ALA A 295 21.43 -5.75 10.67
N ASP A 296 20.15 -5.40 10.90
CA ASP A 296 19.72 -4.51 11.97
C ASP A 296 19.04 -5.24 13.13
N GLY A 297 19.08 -6.58 13.13
CA GLY A 297 18.66 -7.41 14.28
C GLY A 297 17.16 -7.64 14.36
N GLY A 298 16.49 -7.74 13.22
CA GLY A 298 15.10 -8.13 13.07
C GLY A 298 14.14 -6.99 12.75
N PHE A 299 12.91 -7.35 12.37
CA PHE A 299 11.89 -6.40 11.95
C PHE A 299 11.47 -5.44 13.08
N GLN A 300 11.29 -5.95 14.29
CA GLN A 300 10.89 -5.14 15.44
C GLN A 300 11.86 -3.98 15.67
N ARG A 301 13.17 -4.25 15.59
CA ARG A 301 14.19 -3.21 15.76
C ARG A 301 14.15 -2.18 14.65
N VAL A 302 14.05 -2.61 13.40
CA VAL A 302 13.90 -1.68 12.27
C VAL A 302 12.66 -0.81 12.46
N TRP A 303 11.52 -1.41 12.82
CA TRP A 303 10.27 -0.68 13.02
C TRP A 303 10.35 0.36 14.15
N GLN A 304 11.01 0.02 15.25
CA GLN A 304 11.05 0.87 16.45
C GLN A 304 12.20 1.87 16.43
N ASP A 305 13.37 1.50 15.90
CA ASP A 305 14.62 2.25 16.07
C ASP A 305 15.06 2.99 14.79
N SER A 306 14.39 2.80 13.65
CA SER A 306 14.77 3.46 12.39
C SER A 306 14.65 4.98 12.50
N ALA A 307 15.74 5.68 12.16
CA ALA A 307 15.75 7.13 12.09
C ALA A 307 14.74 7.68 11.07
N LEU A 308 14.59 7.02 9.92
CA LEU A 308 13.60 7.36 8.92
C LEU A 308 12.17 7.27 9.47
N PHE A 309 11.85 6.19 10.18
CA PHE A 309 10.51 6.05 10.77
C PHE A 309 10.26 7.07 11.89
N ALA A 310 11.27 7.37 12.70
CA ALA A 310 11.17 8.43 13.69
C ALA A 310 10.88 9.80 13.06
N GLU A 311 11.52 10.11 11.93
CA GLU A 311 11.29 11.34 11.18
C GLU A 311 9.88 11.38 10.55
N LEU A 312 9.43 10.30 9.92
CA LEU A 312 8.08 10.19 9.35
C LEU A 312 6.98 10.31 10.41
N ARG A 313 7.24 9.87 11.65
CA ARG A 313 6.33 9.95 12.80
C ARG A 313 6.37 11.32 13.50
N ALA A 314 7.33 12.15 13.16
CA ALA A 314 7.35 13.53 13.67
C ALA A 314 6.14 14.32 13.12
N PRO A 315 5.63 15.32 13.88
CA PRO A 315 4.54 16.16 13.39
C PRO A 315 4.86 16.79 12.04
N GLN A 316 3.97 16.62 11.08
CA GLN A 316 4.13 17.14 9.73
C GLN A 316 3.50 18.54 9.62
N THR A 317 4.16 19.42 8.88
CA THR A 317 3.58 20.70 8.48
C THR A 317 2.90 20.52 7.12
N GLY A 318 1.81 21.25 6.88
CA GLY A 318 1.08 21.16 5.61
C GLY A 318 1.87 21.67 4.39
N GLY A 319 3.06 22.28 4.59
CA GLY A 319 3.84 22.82 3.50
C GLY A 319 3.01 23.72 2.58
N ALA A 320 3.11 23.49 1.27
CA ALA A 320 2.31 24.24 0.28
C ALA A 320 0.80 23.98 0.39
N CYS A 321 0.38 22.91 1.03
CA CYS A 321 -1.03 22.56 1.25
C CYS A 321 -1.61 23.13 2.55
N ALA A 322 -0.81 23.76 3.43
CA ALA A 322 -1.23 24.23 4.75
C ALA A 322 -2.42 25.21 4.74
N SER A 323 -2.58 25.97 3.66
CA SER A 323 -3.69 26.92 3.48
C SER A 323 -4.88 26.35 2.69
N CYS A 324 -4.81 25.09 2.28
CA CYS A 324 -5.88 24.43 1.54
C CYS A 324 -7.03 24.07 2.49
N SER A 325 -8.27 24.44 2.13
CA SER A 325 -9.46 24.12 2.93
C SER A 325 -9.74 22.63 3.09
N PHE A 326 -9.15 21.78 2.25
CA PHE A 326 -9.26 20.32 2.30
C PHE A 326 -8.07 19.62 2.96
N TYR A 327 -7.11 20.38 3.54
CA TYR A 327 -5.92 19.80 4.13
C TYR A 327 -6.26 18.79 5.23
N ASP A 328 -7.23 19.07 6.07
CA ASP A 328 -7.60 18.21 7.21
C ASP A 328 -8.12 16.82 6.80
N ILE A 329 -8.63 16.68 5.59
CA ILE A 329 -9.16 15.40 5.06
C ILE A 329 -8.25 14.76 4.01
N CYS A 330 -7.46 15.53 3.24
CA CYS A 330 -6.55 15.03 2.21
C CYS A 330 -5.10 14.84 2.71
N ARG A 331 -4.68 15.63 3.73
CA ARG A 331 -3.33 15.62 4.32
C ARG A 331 -2.19 15.76 3.30
N GLY A 332 -2.45 16.42 2.18
CA GLY A 332 -1.46 16.70 1.14
C GLY A 332 -1.15 15.54 0.19
N GLY A 333 -1.87 14.43 0.28
CA GLY A 333 -1.78 13.36 -0.69
C GLY A 333 -0.66 12.34 -0.43
N CYS A 334 -0.33 11.55 -1.46
CA CYS A 334 0.57 10.41 -1.39
C CYS A 334 2.04 10.81 -1.48
N MET A 335 2.83 10.46 -0.48
CA MET A 335 4.28 10.69 -0.43
C MET A 335 5.01 10.07 -1.64
N ALA A 336 4.74 8.80 -1.94
CA ALA A 336 5.37 8.10 -3.05
C ALA A 336 5.01 8.74 -4.40
N ALA A 337 3.73 9.11 -4.62
CA ALA A 337 3.32 9.75 -5.86
C ALA A 337 4.03 11.10 -6.07
N LYS A 338 4.19 11.90 -5.03
CA LYS A 338 4.96 13.15 -5.08
C LYS A 338 6.42 12.90 -5.43
N PHE A 339 7.07 12.00 -4.72
CA PHE A 339 8.48 11.69 -4.92
C PHE A 339 8.78 11.25 -6.35
N PHE A 340 8.08 10.22 -6.84
CA PHE A 340 8.36 9.66 -8.16
C PHE A 340 7.91 10.54 -9.34
N THR A 341 7.11 11.57 -9.10
CA THR A 341 6.82 12.63 -10.08
C THR A 341 7.75 13.84 -9.96
N GLY A 342 8.72 13.82 -9.04
CA GLY A 342 9.66 14.91 -8.82
C GLY A 342 9.07 16.11 -8.05
N LEU A 343 7.87 15.95 -7.49
CA LEU A 343 7.28 16.97 -6.62
C LEU A 343 7.89 16.92 -5.21
N PRO A 344 8.02 18.07 -4.52
CA PRO A 344 8.49 18.08 -3.13
C PRO A 344 7.51 17.37 -2.21
N LEU A 345 8.02 16.70 -1.16
CA LEU A 345 7.18 15.92 -0.23
C LEU A 345 6.18 16.77 0.55
N ASP A 346 6.49 18.05 0.78
CA ASP A 346 5.60 19.05 1.37
C ASP A 346 4.72 19.77 0.34
N GLY A 347 4.79 19.37 -0.94
CA GLY A 347 3.98 19.88 -2.04
C GLY A 347 2.61 19.18 -2.17
N PRO A 348 1.84 19.57 -3.19
CA PRO A 348 0.58 18.90 -3.52
C PRO A 348 0.82 17.50 -4.11
N ASP A 349 -0.18 16.63 -3.98
CA ASP A 349 -0.25 15.38 -4.72
C ASP A 349 -0.29 15.65 -6.23
N PRO A 350 0.38 14.87 -7.10
CA PRO A 350 0.35 15.08 -8.55
C PRO A 350 -1.08 15.00 -9.12
N GLU A 351 -1.95 14.20 -8.52
CA GLU A 351 -3.36 14.05 -8.88
C GLU A 351 -4.29 14.86 -7.95
N CYS A 352 -3.80 15.97 -7.38
CA CYS A 352 -4.63 16.87 -6.56
C CYS A 352 -5.84 17.35 -7.34
N VAL A 353 -7.03 16.96 -6.91
CA VAL A 353 -8.31 17.29 -7.58
C VAL A 353 -8.67 18.77 -7.54
N GLN A 354 -7.91 19.59 -6.82
CA GLN A 354 -7.98 21.06 -6.85
C GLN A 354 -7.06 21.69 -7.91
N GLY A 355 -6.40 20.87 -8.74
CA GLY A 355 -5.52 21.30 -9.83
C GLY A 355 -4.12 21.77 -9.38
N TYR A 356 -3.81 21.77 -8.08
CA TYR A 356 -2.51 22.25 -7.60
C TYR A 356 -1.35 21.32 -8.00
N GLY A 357 -1.60 20.02 -8.12
CA GLY A 357 -0.61 19.04 -8.54
C GLY A 357 -0.18 19.25 -9.99
N GLU A 358 -1.16 19.34 -10.88
CA GLU A 358 -0.94 19.60 -12.31
C GLU A 358 -0.18 20.92 -12.52
N GLN A 359 -0.61 22.01 -11.87
CA GLN A 359 0.07 23.31 -11.94
C GLN A 359 1.53 23.22 -11.42
N ALA A 360 1.78 22.42 -10.40
CA ALA A 360 3.15 22.23 -9.88
C ALA A 360 4.02 21.44 -10.87
N LEU A 361 3.48 20.40 -11.50
CA LEU A 361 4.15 19.63 -12.54
C LEU A 361 4.44 20.49 -13.79
N GLU A 362 3.49 21.31 -14.24
CA GLU A 362 3.70 22.25 -15.34
C GLU A 362 4.84 23.24 -15.07
N LYS A 363 4.88 23.81 -13.85
CA LYS A 363 5.97 24.71 -13.44
C LYS A 363 7.33 24.01 -13.45
N LEU A 364 7.41 22.77 -12.98
CA LEU A 364 8.65 22.00 -13.01
C LEU A 364 9.09 21.71 -14.46
N ASN A 365 8.16 21.33 -15.33
CA ASN A 365 8.45 21.10 -16.74
C ASN A 365 8.95 22.38 -17.45
N ALA A 366 8.34 23.52 -17.17
CA ALA A 366 8.75 24.82 -17.71
C ALA A 366 10.11 25.30 -17.19
N ALA A 367 10.51 24.89 -15.98
CA ALA A 367 11.78 25.27 -15.34
C ALA A 367 13.00 24.41 -15.79
N GLY A 368 12.85 23.52 -16.75
CA GLY A 368 13.96 22.70 -17.27
C GLY A 368 13.72 21.19 -17.14
N GLY A 369 12.52 20.79 -16.79
CA GLY A 369 12.11 19.39 -16.67
C GLY A 369 12.16 18.85 -15.24
N ARG A 370 11.40 17.77 -15.04
CA ARG A 370 11.37 17.03 -13.78
C ARG A 370 12.68 16.28 -13.58
N GLN A 371 13.34 16.46 -12.45
CA GLN A 371 14.37 15.53 -12.00
C GLN A 371 13.66 14.33 -11.37
N LEU A 372 13.39 13.31 -12.16
CA LEU A 372 12.81 12.08 -11.67
C LEU A 372 13.87 11.31 -10.87
N PRO A 373 13.53 10.76 -9.69
CA PRO A 373 14.44 9.86 -8.99
C PRO A 373 14.80 8.70 -9.92
N ALA A 374 16.03 8.23 -9.82
CA ALA A 374 16.45 7.03 -10.56
C ALA A 374 15.46 5.90 -10.22
N ALA A 375 15.07 5.11 -11.22
CA ALA A 375 14.14 4.03 -11.03
C ALA A 375 14.59 3.16 -9.84
N SER A 376 13.64 2.84 -8.96
CA SER A 376 13.81 1.77 -7.97
C SER A 376 14.36 0.54 -8.69
N GLN A 377 15.23 -0.21 -8.05
CA GLN A 377 16.00 -1.32 -8.60
C GLN A 377 15.20 -2.14 -9.61
N ASP A 378 15.67 -2.19 -10.86
CA ASP A 378 15.06 -3.00 -11.92
C ASP A 378 15.52 -4.46 -11.75
N HIS A 379 14.76 -5.25 -11.04
CA HIS A 379 14.99 -6.67 -10.82
C HIS A 379 14.84 -7.51 -12.09
N SER A 380 14.48 -6.89 -13.22
CA SER A 380 14.48 -7.57 -14.52
C SER A 380 15.90 -7.75 -15.10
N LYS A 381 16.91 -6.98 -14.67
CA LYS A 381 18.18 -6.85 -15.40
C LYS A 381 19.45 -7.30 -14.69
N ALA A 382 19.63 -7.17 -13.41
CA ALA A 382 20.79 -7.71 -12.67
C ALA A 382 20.64 -7.42 -11.17
N ALA A 383 21.32 -8.22 -10.32
CA ALA A 383 21.40 -7.93 -8.89
C ALA A 383 22.11 -6.58 -8.69
N PRO A 384 21.48 -5.59 -8.01
CA PRO A 384 22.12 -4.32 -7.77
C PRO A 384 23.28 -4.45 -6.78
N THR A 385 24.30 -3.64 -6.95
CA THR A 385 25.28 -3.39 -5.90
C THR A 385 24.61 -2.49 -4.85
N ARG A 386 24.65 -2.91 -3.59
CA ARG A 386 24.09 -2.17 -2.46
C ARG A 386 24.72 -0.77 -2.41
N ASN A 387 23.93 0.27 -2.62
CA ASN A 387 24.33 1.64 -2.36
C ASN A 387 24.21 1.92 -0.86
N GLN A 388 25.10 2.75 -0.33
CA GLN A 388 24.98 3.20 1.06
C GLN A 388 23.72 4.07 1.20
N PRO A 389 22.98 3.99 2.35
CA PRO A 389 21.77 4.79 2.55
C PRO A 389 22.11 6.28 2.42
N VAL A 390 21.38 6.96 1.57
CA VAL A 390 21.42 8.41 1.43
C VAL A 390 20.53 8.99 2.52
N MET A 391 21.09 9.85 3.36
CA MET A 391 20.35 10.53 4.41
C MET A 391 19.26 11.41 3.79
N LEU A 392 18.02 11.27 4.27
CA LEU A 392 16.84 11.95 3.74
C LEU A 392 16.97 13.48 3.92
N GLN A 393 17.56 14.17 2.96
CA GLN A 393 17.72 15.64 3.01
C GLN A 393 16.39 16.39 2.80
N LEU A 394 15.33 15.68 2.36
CA LEU A 394 14.05 16.29 1.97
C LEU A 394 13.16 16.66 3.16
N LEU A 395 13.46 16.12 4.36
CA LEU A 395 12.69 16.39 5.57
C LEU A 395 13.42 17.28 6.59
N THR A 396 14.65 17.74 6.28
CA THR A 396 15.39 18.63 7.17
C THR A 396 14.76 20.02 7.16
N ARG A 397 14.38 20.48 8.35
CA ARG A 397 13.97 21.87 8.62
C ARG A 397 15.01 22.84 8.07
N ARG A 398 14.58 23.83 7.30
CA ARG A 398 15.40 25.04 7.09
C ARG A 398 15.62 25.68 8.45
N PRO A 399 16.87 25.98 8.86
CA PRO A 399 17.08 26.88 9.97
C PRO A 399 16.62 28.28 9.55
N ASP A 400 15.96 28.98 10.48
CA ASP A 400 15.63 30.40 10.43
C ASP A 400 14.41 30.82 9.57
N SER A 401 13.23 30.73 10.20
CA SER A 401 12.14 31.66 9.95
C SER A 401 11.80 32.42 11.22
N PRO A 402 11.61 33.75 11.19
CA PRO A 402 11.39 34.56 12.37
C PRO A 402 10.00 34.27 12.98
N THR A 403 9.97 34.31 14.30
CA THR A 403 8.77 34.16 15.14
C THR A 403 7.60 34.98 14.67
N SER A 404 6.47 34.30 14.38
CA SER A 404 5.18 34.95 14.11
C SER A 404 4.45 35.33 15.39
N PRO A 405 3.67 36.39 15.42
CA PRO A 405 2.94 36.83 16.60
C PRO A 405 1.70 35.97 16.87
N SER A 406 1.34 35.90 18.13
CA SER A 406 0.25 35.17 18.76
C SER A 406 -1.10 35.23 18.05
N SER A 407 -1.73 34.07 17.89
CA SER A 407 -3.09 33.89 17.39
C SER A 407 -4.14 34.24 18.44
N PRO A 408 -5.32 34.74 18.07
CA PRO A 408 -6.46 34.95 18.96
C PRO A 408 -7.21 33.64 19.27
N PRO A 409 -8.03 33.58 20.32
CA PRO A 409 -8.65 32.35 20.80
C PRO A 409 -9.76 31.86 19.86
N VAL A 410 -9.76 30.55 19.61
CA VAL A 410 -10.77 29.86 18.81
C VAL A 410 -12.01 29.61 19.68
N SER A 411 -13.16 30.06 19.21
CA SER A 411 -14.48 29.73 19.75
C SER A 411 -14.86 28.28 19.39
N ALA A 412 -15.43 27.59 20.38
CA ALA A 412 -15.93 26.22 20.28
C ALA A 412 -16.93 26.06 19.13
N CYS A 413 -16.70 25.11 18.25
CA CYS A 413 -17.68 24.56 17.35
C CYS A 413 -17.98 23.09 17.70
N ALA A 414 -19.27 22.78 17.62
CA ALA A 414 -19.94 21.60 18.14
C ALA A 414 -19.43 20.28 17.56
N GLU A 415 -19.42 19.30 18.44
CA GLU A 415 -19.18 17.87 18.18
C GLU A 415 -20.18 17.31 17.16
N SER A 416 -19.68 16.70 16.11
CA SER A 416 -20.40 15.69 15.34
C SER A 416 -19.91 14.31 15.74
N PRO A 417 -20.78 13.38 16.12
CA PRO A 417 -20.37 12.05 16.54
C PRO A 417 -19.86 11.26 15.33
N LEU A 418 -18.60 10.85 15.38
CA LEU A 418 -18.05 9.83 14.50
C LEU A 418 -18.81 8.51 14.78
N ALA A 419 -19.34 7.92 13.72
CA ALA A 419 -19.94 6.59 13.78
C ALA A 419 -18.94 5.60 14.37
N GLY A 420 -19.40 4.81 15.35
CA GLY A 420 -18.58 3.92 16.14
C GLY A 420 -17.83 2.90 15.28
N PHE A 421 -16.55 2.78 15.53
CA PHE A 421 -15.69 1.71 15.01
C PHE A 421 -16.18 0.38 15.64
N ASP A 422 -16.67 -0.53 14.82
CA ASP A 422 -16.99 -1.89 15.21
C ASP A 422 -15.74 -2.77 15.06
N PRO A 423 -15.15 -3.26 16.14
CA PRO A 423 -13.96 -4.11 16.07
C PRO A 423 -14.23 -5.50 15.46
N SER A 424 -15.51 -5.86 15.20
CA SER A 424 -15.88 -7.10 14.52
C SER A 424 -15.99 -6.94 12.99
N SER A 425 -15.89 -5.72 12.47
CA SER A 425 -15.85 -5.49 11.03
C SER A 425 -14.42 -5.71 10.51
N PRO A 426 -14.21 -6.48 9.43
CA PRO A 426 -12.90 -6.64 8.85
C PRO A 426 -12.38 -5.25 8.50
N THR A 427 -11.31 -4.83 9.18
CA THR A 427 -10.66 -3.55 8.94
C THR A 427 -10.47 -3.38 7.44
N ASN A 428 -11.09 -2.37 6.87
CA ASN A 428 -10.92 -2.00 5.46
C ASN A 428 -9.42 -1.86 5.20
N GLY A 429 -8.86 -2.87 4.49
CA GLY A 429 -7.44 -3.11 4.48
C GLY A 429 -6.64 -1.90 4.01
N CYS A 430 -5.75 -1.45 4.82
CA CYS A 430 -4.62 -0.63 4.41
C CYS A 430 -3.69 -1.47 3.54
N CYS A 431 -3.21 -0.91 2.47
CA CYS A 431 -2.14 -1.34 1.58
C CYS A 431 -2.41 -2.39 0.51
N SER A 432 -2.09 -1.91 -0.65
CA SER A 432 -1.84 -2.48 -2.01
C SER A 432 -2.45 -3.80 -2.37
#